data_1861d7c5126bdb77dac9b96ed12657cf
#
_entry.id   1861d7c5126bdb77dac9b96ed12657cf
#
_cell.length_a   1.000
_cell.length_b   1.000
_cell.length_c   1.000
_cell.angle_alpha   90.00
_cell.angle_beta   90.00
_cell.angle_gamma   90.00
#
_symmetry.space_group_name_H-M   'P 1'
#
loop_
_entity.id
_entity.type
_entity.pdbx_description
1 polymer ?
#
loop_
_entity_poly.entity_id
_entity_poly.type
_entity_poly.pdbx_seq_one_letter_code
_entity_poly.pdbx_strand_id
1 'polypeptide(L)'
;MQTLKKTGLFKSLSLAVCIVLIAATALFTTGCNDSKATSVPSDTQVSSQTVEFTFKVTDASGKETDFTISTDKKTVGEALLEKDLIAGDESEYGLYVKTVNGVTLDYDKDGMYWAFYVNGEYAQTGVDSTDVTAGAEYAFKAEK
;
A
#
# COMPACT_ATOMS: atom_id res chain seq x y z
N MET A 1 -2.08 -38.47 -35.03
CA MET A 1 -1.64 -37.37 -35.91
C MET A 1 -1.40 -36.15 -35.02
N GLN A 2 -0.13 -35.99 -34.72
CA GLN A 2 0.73 -34.80 -34.81
C GLN A 2 0.39 -33.72 -33.78
N THR A 3 0.94 -33.81 -32.58
CA THR A 3 2.03 -33.06 -31.95
C THR A 3 2.45 -31.76 -32.65
N LEU A 4 2.29 -30.63 -31.97
CA LEU A 4 3.26 -29.54 -32.12
C LEU A 4 3.52 -28.88 -30.75
N LYS A 5 4.62 -29.31 -30.14
CA LYS A 5 5.40 -28.57 -29.15
C LYS A 5 5.86 -27.26 -29.78
N LYS A 6 5.70 -26.14 -29.08
CA LYS A 6 6.49 -24.95 -29.34
C LYS A 6 7.13 -24.47 -28.03
N THR A 7 8.29 -25.03 -27.78
CA THR A 7 9.34 -24.47 -26.96
C THR A 7 9.82 -23.15 -27.56
N GLY A 8 9.65 -22.07 -26.85
CA GLY A 8 10.25 -20.77 -27.15
C GLY A 8 11.26 -20.42 -26.07
N LEU A 9 12.45 -20.90 -26.31
CA LEU A 9 13.69 -20.60 -25.61
C LEU A 9 14.13 -19.19 -25.99
N PHE A 10 14.06 -18.22 -25.08
CA PHE A 10 14.81 -16.99 -25.23
C PHE A 10 16.01 -16.99 -24.27
N LYS A 11 17.10 -17.48 -24.85
CA LYS A 11 18.46 -17.27 -24.37
C LYS A 11 18.78 -15.78 -24.31
N SER A 12 19.18 -15.32 -23.13
CA SER A 12 20.50 -14.78 -22.82
C SER A 12 21.20 -13.98 -23.95
N LEU A 13 21.56 -12.80 -23.69
CA LEU A 13 22.89 -12.20 -23.81
C LEU A 13 22.74 -10.67 -23.85
N SER A 14 23.23 -9.95 -22.89
CA SER A 14 24.32 -9.04 -23.20
C SER A 14 24.97 -8.51 -21.92
N LEU A 15 26.11 -9.01 -21.67
CA LEU A 15 27.16 -8.37 -20.89
C LEU A 15 27.63 -7.15 -21.67
N ALA A 16 27.59 -5.97 -21.07
CA ALA A 16 28.46 -4.88 -21.45
C ALA A 16 28.88 -4.12 -20.20
N VAL A 17 30.07 -4.46 -19.83
CA VAL A 17 31.02 -3.75 -19.00
C VAL A 17 31.17 -2.31 -19.47
N CYS A 18 31.00 -1.34 -18.61
CA CYS A 18 31.66 -0.05 -18.69
C CYS A 18 32.06 0.41 -17.30
N ILE A 19 33.25 0.03 -16.95
CA ILE A 19 34.04 0.64 -15.89
C ILE A 19 34.52 1.98 -16.44
N VAL A 20 34.12 3.07 -15.82
CA VAL A 20 34.86 4.34 -15.91
C VAL A 20 35.08 4.85 -14.50
N LEU A 21 36.30 4.59 -14.05
CA LEU A 21 36.94 5.26 -12.96
C LEU A 21 37.21 6.71 -13.35
N ILE A 22 36.68 7.65 -12.58
CA ILE A 22 37.29 8.98 -12.47
C ILE A 22 37.38 9.31 -10.99
N ALA A 23 38.59 9.16 -10.51
CA ALA A 23 39.07 9.76 -9.29
C ALA A 23 39.50 11.18 -9.60
N ALA A 24 38.96 12.15 -8.86
CA ALA A 24 39.57 13.47 -8.75
C ALA A 24 39.20 14.06 -7.37
N THR A 25 40.07 13.94 -6.52
CA THR A 25 40.64 14.74 -5.44
C THR A 25 40.40 16.24 -5.52
N ALA A 26 40.18 16.82 -4.38
CA ALA A 26 40.77 18.04 -3.81
C ALA A 26 39.73 18.81 -3.00
N LEU A 27 39.86 18.86 -1.71
CA LEU A 27 40.64 19.73 -0.83
C LEU A 27 40.03 21.13 -0.59
N PHE A 28 39.70 21.31 0.73
CA PHE A 28 39.76 22.53 1.51
C PHE A 28 38.87 23.73 1.13
N THR A 29 38.07 24.21 2.05
CA THR A 29 38.59 25.18 3.06
C THR A 29 37.56 25.37 4.17
N THR A 30 38.07 25.39 5.37
CA THR A 30 37.49 26.02 6.57
C THR A 30 37.19 27.49 6.32
N GLY A 31 36.03 27.95 6.74
CA GLY A 31 35.69 29.34 6.79
C GLY A 31 34.46 29.55 7.66
N CYS A 32 34.66 29.73 8.97
CA CYS A 32 33.69 30.42 9.81
C CYS A 32 33.61 31.86 9.37
N ASN A 33 32.45 32.43 9.16
CA ASN A 33 32.02 33.64 9.82
C ASN A 33 30.59 34.08 9.45
N ASP A 34 29.82 34.31 10.50
CA ASP A 34 28.80 35.34 10.74
C ASP A 34 27.72 35.72 9.73
N SER A 35 26.52 35.55 10.23
CA SER A 35 25.37 36.47 10.17
C SER A 35 24.91 37.00 8.83
N LYS A 36 23.79 36.51 8.30
CA LYS A 36 22.53 37.29 8.15
C LYS A 36 21.44 36.50 7.45
N ALA A 37 20.27 36.58 8.06
CA ALA A 37 19.04 36.01 7.54
C ALA A 37 18.78 36.43 6.09
N THR A 38 18.54 35.45 5.22
CA THR A 38 17.75 35.65 4.00
C THR A 38 16.98 34.37 3.76
N SER A 39 15.68 34.53 3.81
CA SER A 39 14.67 33.53 3.54
C SER A 39 14.96 32.77 2.24
N VAL A 40 15.25 31.50 2.39
CA VAL A 40 15.23 30.53 1.28
C VAL A 40 13.80 30.00 1.21
N PRO A 41 13.12 30.04 0.06
CA PRO A 41 11.89 29.32 -0.09
C PRO A 41 12.20 27.83 0.10
N SER A 42 11.62 27.25 1.15
CA SER A 42 11.55 25.80 1.31
C SER A 42 10.81 25.24 0.11
N ASP A 43 11.56 24.74 -0.84
CA ASP A 43 11.07 23.70 -1.73
C ASP A 43 10.79 22.49 -0.81
N THR A 44 9.56 22.42 -0.33
CA THR A 44 9.06 21.23 0.32
C THR A 44 8.92 20.18 -0.78
N GLN A 45 10.00 19.46 -1.04
CA GLN A 45 9.88 18.16 -1.65
C GLN A 45 9.07 17.33 -0.63
N VAL A 46 7.78 17.20 -0.90
CA VAL A 46 6.95 16.16 -0.32
C VAL A 46 7.53 14.85 -0.85
N SER A 47 8.50 14.33 -0.12
CA SER A 47 8.90 12.95 -0.24
C SER A 47 7.67 12.15 0.19
N SER A 48 6.90 11.64 -0.75
CA SER A 48 5.85 10.67 -0.51
C SER A 48 6.52 9.45 0.08
N GLN A 49 6.60 9.40 1.42
CA GLN A 49 7.12 8.23 2.11
C GLN A 49 6.09 7.13 1.97
N THR A 50 6.39 6.15 1.13
CA THR A 50 5.59 4.94 1.03
C THR A 50 5.62 4.20 2.36
N VAL A 51 4.44 3.89 2.88
CA VAL A 51 4.23 3.15 4.11
C VAL A 51 3.78 1.73 3.77
N GLU A 52 4.26 0.74 4.51
CA GLU A 52 3.88 -0.65 4.33
C GLU A 52 3.10 -1.17 5.54
N PHE A 53 2.01 -1.91 5.29
CA PHE A 53 1.19 -2.56 6.30
C PHE A 53 0.66 -3.91 5.83
N THR A 54 0.17 -4.73 6.77
CA THR A 54 -0.48 -6.01 6.47
C THR A 54 -1.99 -5.83 6.37
N PHE A 55 -2.59 -6.32 5.30
CA PHE A 55 -4.04 -6.39 5.14
C PHE A 55 -4.50 -7.85 5.12
N LYS A 56 -5.39 -8.22 6.03
CA LYS A 56 -5.91 -9.58 6.19
C LYS A 56 -7.40 -9.64 5.87
N VAL A 57 -7.81 -10.67 5.18
CA VAL A 57 -9.21 -10.94 4.85
C VAL A 57 -9.59 -12.32 5.38
N THR A 58 -10.64 -12.39 6.20
CA THR A 58 -11.25 -13.66 6.65
C THR A 58 -12.63 -13.78 6.05
N ASP A 59 -12.81 -14.70 5.13
CA ASP A 59 -14.11 -14.91 4.45
C ASP A 59 -15.13 -15.66 5.33
N ALA A 60 -16.38 -15.82 4.82
CA ALA A 60 -17.46 -16.49 5.53
C ALA A 60 -17.19 -17.97 5.83
N SER A 61 -16.21 -18.59 5.19
CA SER A 61 -15.77 -19.97 5.46
C SER A 61 -14.68 -20.04 6.51
N GLY A 62 -14.17 -18.90 6.98
CA GLY A 62 -13.06 -18.79 7.91
C GLY A 62 -11.68 -18.88 7.23
N LYS A 63 -11.63 -18.81 5.90
CA LYS A 63 -10.37 -18.79 5.16
C LYS A 63 -9.73 -17.41 5.28
N GLU A 64 -8.47 -17.39 5.69
CA GLU A 64 -7.67 -16.15 5.75
C GLU A 64 -6.81 -15.97 4.49
N THR A 65 -6.69 -14.73 4.10
CA THR A 65 -5.80 -14.30 3.00
C THR A 65 -5.10 -13.03 3.43
N ASP A 66 -3.77 -13.00 3.35
CA ASP A 66 -2.94 -11.88 3.75
C ASP A 66 -2.33 -11.18 2.54
N PHE A 67 -2.27 -9.87 2.61
CA PHE A 67 -1.66 -9.00 1.61
C PHE A 67 -0.67 -8.05 2.29
N THR A 68 0.48 -7.83 1.68
CA THR A 68 1.38 -6.74 2.04
C THR A 68 1.07 -5.55 1.15
N ILE A 69 0.65 -4.45 1.75
CA ILE A 69 0.23 -3.23 1.06
C ILE A 69 1.29 -2.15 1.25
N SER A 70 1.81 -1.67 0.15
CA SER A 70 2.71 -0.51 0.10
C SER A 70 1.95 0.66 -0.53
N THR A 71 1.88 1.79 0.17
CA THR A 71 1.04 2.94 -0.22
C THR A 71 1.64 4.27 0.22
N ASP A 72 1.31 5.33 -0.50
CA ASP A 72 1.53 6.72 -0.14
C ASP A 72 0.23 7.42 0.32
N LYS A 73 -0.87 6.66 0.40
CA LYS A 73 -2.17 7.17 0.83
C LYS A 73 -2.18 7.44 2.32
N LYS A 74 -3.03 8.36 2.73
CA LYS A 74 -3.15 8.78 4.11
C LYS A 74 -4.02 7.80 4.92
N THR A 75 -5.12 7.34 4.33
CA THR A 75 -6.07 6.46 5.01
C THR A 75 -6.01 5.03 4.46
N VAL A 76 -6.43 4.08 5.29
CA VAL A 76 -6.53 2.66 4.92
C VAL A 76 -7.55 2.46 3.81
N GLY A 77 -8.67 3.20 3.87
CA GLY A 77 -9.69 3.16 2.83
C GLY A 77 -9.16 3.56 1.46
N GLU A 78 -8.46 4.70 1.36
CA GLU A 78 -7.84 5.14 0.11
C GLU A 78 -6.83 4.12 -0.43
N ALA A 79 -6.00 3.55 0.45
CA ALA A 79 -5.00 2.56 0.07
C ALA A 79 -5.61 1.27 -0.48
N LEU A 80 -6.67 0.77 0.16
CA LEU A 80 -7.33 -0.48 -0.24
C LEU A 80 -8.24 -0.29 -1.48
N LEU A 81 -8.87 0.88 -1.63
CA LEU A 81 -9.62 1.25 -2.83
C LEU A 81 -8.71 1.35 -4.06
N GLU A 82 -7.53 1.97 -3.93
CA GLU A 82 -6.55 2.06 -5.01
C GLU A 82 -6.08 0.69 -5.52
N LYS A 83 -6.08 -0.31 -4.65
CA LYS A 83 -5.69 -1.69 -4.98
C LYS A 83 -6.87 -2.58 -5.41
N ASP A 84 -8.06 -2.01 -5.53
CA ASP A 84 -9.30 -2.75 -5.81
C ASP A 84 -9.58 -3.90 -4.81
N LEU A 85 -9.06 -3.76 -3.58
CA LEU A 85 -9.23 -4.76 -2.52
C LEU A 85 -10.53 -4.59 -1.75
N ILE A 86 -11.11 -3.38 -1.75
CA ILE A 86 -12.41 -3.10 -1.16
C ILE A 86 -13.28 -2.28 -2.11
N ALA A 87 -14.60 -2.42 -1.96
CA ALA A 87 -15.58 -1.54 -2.59
C ALA A 87 -16.83 -1.44 -1.69
N GLY A 88 -17.58 -0.38 -1.85
CA GLY A 88 -18.78 -0.15 -1.06
C GLY A 88 -19.54 1.10 -1.48
N ASP A 89 -20.49 1.48 -0.67
CA ASP A 89 -21.32 2.67 -0.91
C ASP A 89 -20.90 3.80 0.03
N GLU A 90 -20.90 5.02 -0.48
CA GLU A 90 -20.72 6.22 0.32
C GLU A 90 -21.94 6.42 1.24
N SER A 91 -21.69 6.69 2.51
CA SER A 91 -22.72 6.99 3.49
C SER A 91 -22.41 8.27 4.29
N GLU A 92 -23.34 8.76 5.05
CA GLU A 92 -23.13 9.91 5.96
C GLU A 92 -22.10 9.62 7.07
N TYR A 93 -21.79 8.34 7.29
CA TYR A 93 -20.80 7.87 8.27
C TYR A 93 -19.48 7.42 7.61
N GLY A 94 -19.31 7.69 6.31
CA GLY A 94 -18.16 7.27 5.50
C GLY A 94 -18.45 6.05 4.62
N LEU A 95 -17.41 5.40 4.14
CA LEU A 95 -17.51 4.26 3.24
C LEU A 95 -18.08 3.01 3.93
N TYR A 96 -19.26 2.59 3.51
CA TYR A 96 -19.84 1.30 3.90
C TYR A 96 -19.31 0.19 2.98
N VAL A 97 -18.35 -0.56 3.49
CA VAL A 97 -17.67 -1.61 2.71
C VAL A 97 -18.60 -2.81 2.53
N LYS A 98 -18.91 -3.15 1.28
CA LYS A 98 -19.72 -4.31 0.88
C LYS A 98 -18.93 -5.41 0.22
N THR A 99 -17.84 -5.05 -0.46
CA THR A 99 -16.99 -6.01 -1.18
C THR A 99 -15.57 -5.96 -0.64
N VAL A 100 -15.01 -7.11 -0.31
CA VAL A 100 -13.61 -7.27 0.10
C VAL A 100 -13.01 -8.43 -0.67
N ASN A 101 -11.85 -8.19 -1.29
CA ASN A 101 -11.14 -9.19 -2.11
C ASN A 101 -12.06 -9.90 -3.13
N GLY A 102 -12.95 -9.12 -3.76
CA GLY A 102 -13.89 -9.62 -4.77
C GLY A 102 -15.11 -10.37 -4.22
N VAL A 103 -15.25 -10.51 -2.90
CA VAL A 103 -16.41 -11.14 -2.25
C VAL A 103 -17.34 -10.05 -1.73
N THR A 104 -18.58 -10.03 -2.22
CA THR A 104 -19.62 -9.09 -1.79
C THR A 104 -20.50 -9.74 -0.74
N LEU A 105 -20.72 -9.04 0.37
CA LEU A 105 -21.68 -9.38 1.42
C LEU A 105 -22.74 -8.29 1.54
N ASP A 106 -23.97 -8.70 1.74
CA ASP A 106 -25.13 -7.80 1.91
C ASP A 106 -25.93 -8.28 3.12
N TYR A 107 -25.96 -7.47 4.18
CA TYR A 107 -26.60 -7.87 5.43
C TYR A 107 -28.09 -8.24 5.24
N ASP A 108 -28.80 -7.53 4.37
CA ASP A 108 -30.24 -7.78 4.13
C ASP A 108 -30.49 -9.09 3.39
N LYS A 109 -29.52 -9.57 2.59
CA LYS A 109 -29.64 -10.79 1.79
C LYS A 109 -28.96 -11.99 2.43
N ASP A 110 -27.74 -11.76 2.94
CA ASP A 110 -26.84 -12.81 3.39
C ASP A 110 -26.84 -12.93 4.91
N GLY A 111 -27.37 -11.91 5.64
CA GLY A 111 -27.28 -11.79 7.08
C GLY A 111 -25.83 -11.66 7.55
N MET A 112 -24.94 -11.20 6.66
CA MET A 112 -23.51 -11.05 6.90
C MET A 112 -23.01 -9.70 6.42
N TYR A 113 -21.96 -9.22 7.06
CA TYR A 113 -21.29 -7.96 6.71
C TYR A 113 -19.78 -8.07 6.89
N TRP A 114 -19.04 -7.11 6.35
CA TRP A 114 -17.61 -7.01 6.54
C TRP A 114 -17.28 -6.18 7.77
N ALA A 115 -16.80 -6.83 8.82
CA ALA A 115 -16.35 -6.20 10.06
C ALA A 115 -14.88 -5.76 9.92
N PHE A 116 -14.59 -4.50 10.25
CA PHE A 116 -13.24 -3.93 10.16
C PHE A 116 -12.50 -4.04 11.49
N TYR A 117 -11.22 -4.41 11.42
CA TYR A 117 -10.33 -4.62 12.55
C TYR A 117 -9.01 -3.90 12.36
N VAL A 118 -8.45 -3.39 13.44
CA VAL A 118 -7.12 -2.77 13.50
C VAL A 118 -6.31 -3.47 14.59
N ASN A 119 -5.17 -4.06 14.22
CA ASN A 119 -4.29 -4.82 15.11
C ASN A 119 -5.04 -5.89 15.95
N GLY A 120 -6.02 -6.54 15.33
CA GLY A 120 -6.81 -7.60 15.93
C GLY A 120 -8.01 -7.13 16.78
N GLU A 121 -8.20 -5.83 16.96
CA GLU A 121 -9.34 -5.26 17.69
C GLU A 121 -10.39 -4.69 16.72
N TYR A 122 -11.67 -4.84 17.07
CA TYR A 122 -12.76 -4.26 16.29
C TYR A 122 -12.60 -2.73 16.20
N ALA A 123 -12.58 -2.20 14.99
CA ALA A 123 -12.32 -0.78 14.76
C ALA A 123 -13.48 0.10 15.26
N GLN A 124 -13.11 1.22 15.89
CA GLN A 124 -14.09 2.20 16.38
C GLN A 124 -14.44 3.25 15.31
N THR A 125 -13.70 3.27 14.21
CA THR A 125 -13.86 4.20 13.08
C THR A 125 -13.92 3.44 11.77
N GLY A 126 -14.52 4.05 10.74
CA GLY A 126 -14.55 3.50 9.39
C GLY A 126 -13.13 3.42 8.78
N VAL A 127 -13.00 2.58 7.77
CA VAL A 127 -11.74 2.35 7.04
C VAL A 127 -11.20 3.63 6.37
N ASP A 128 -12.07 4.49 5.91
CA ASP A 128 -11.80 5.79 5.28
C ASP A 128 -11.34 6.88 6.27
N SER A 129 -11.66 6.69 7.56
CA SER A 129 -11.27 7.58 8.66
C SER A 129 -10.10 7.03 9.49
N THR A 130 -9.55 5.87 9.10
CA THR A 130 -8.42 5.23 9.77
C THR A 130 -7.12 5.55 9.05
N ASP A 131 -6.19 6.23 9.72
CA ASP A 131 -4.88 6.56 9.16
C ASP A 131 -4.01 5.32 8.96
N VAL A 132 -3.24 5.31 7.87
CA VAL A 132 -2.24 4.27 7.61
C VAL A 132 -1.08 4.40 8.59
N THR A 133 -0.73 3.30 9.25
CA THR A 133 0.41 3.20 10.17
C THR A 133 1.37 2.11 9.68
N ALA A 134 2.66 2.42 9.66
CA ALA A 134 3.70 1.47 9.25
C ALA A 134 3.70 0.22 10.14
N GLY A 135 3.69 -0.96 9.52
CA GLY A 135 3.72 -2.25 10.21
C GLY A 135 2.45 -2.63 10.95
N ALA A 136 1.37 -1.84 10.84
CA ALA A 136 0.08 -2.21 11.42
C ALA A 136 -0.58 -3.37 10.65
N GLU A 137 -1.51 -4.05 11.29
CA GLU A 137 -2.40 -5.03 10.69
C GLU A 137 -3.82 -4.46 10.61
N TYR A 138 -4.37 -4.42 9.41
CA TYR A 138 -5.76 -4.11 9.15
C TYR A 138 -6.45 -5.34 8.61
N ALA A 139 -7.67 -5.62 9.08
CA ALA A 139 -8.38 -6.81 8.63
C ALA A 139 -9.85 -6.54 8.37
N PHE A 140 -10.40 -7.25 7.38
CA PHE A 140 -11.84 -7.44 7.24
C PHE A 140 -12.22 -8.89 7.50
N LYS A 141 -13.24 -9.08 8.31
CA LYS A 141 -13.82 -10.40 8.61
C LYS A 141 -15.29 -10.43 8.26
N ALA A 142 -15.71 -11.51 7.61
CA ALA A 142 -17.12 -11.77 7.34
C ALA A 142 -17.81 -12.19 8.64
N GLU A 143 -18.75 -11.39 9.12
CA GLU A 143 -19.48 -11.63 10.38
C GLU A 143 -21.02 -11.58 10.20
N LYS A 144 -21.77 -12.10 11.19
CA LYS A 144 -23.23 -12.14 11.22
C LYS A 144 -23.78 -11.11 12.18
#